data_efe82e93f723039038a611ca56f1e769
#
_entry.id   efe82e93f723039038a611ca56f1e769
#
_cell.length_a   1.000
_cell.length_b   1.000
_cell.length_c   1.000
_cell.angle_alpha   90.00
_cell.angle_beta   90.00
_cell.angle_gamma   90.00
#
_symmetry.space_group_name_H-M   'P 1'
#
loop_
_entity.id
_entity.type
_entity.pdbx_description
1 polymer ?
#
loop_
_entity_poly.entity_id
_entity_poly.type
_entity_poly.pdbx_seq_one_letter_code
_entity_poly.pdbx_strand_id
1 'polypeptide(L)'
;MMKPATFFDIDRTLVVGTSLETCFLRTAQRRGVLGPAALLRNLWAGLQSLGLAPAPPEDRFPIPAGLAFTTRLRYAFLSGNKAYLRGLRWEACAVLAEAAFQEEVLPRLSAQGQEVVAAHRAAGRPVVLLTGTLDFLGEPLQRYLKASHLLAARPEVHDGILTGRLTEPHPYGERKREMLLQVAEERGFDLTASYAYADHHTDVPFLESVGHPVAVNPDSKLRQIAEERGWELVEW
;
A
#
# COMPACT_ATOMS: atom_id res chain seq x y z
N MET A 1 14.17 24.64 10.65
CA MET A 1 13.16 24.08 11.57
C MET A 1 12.53 22.86 10.91
N MET A 2 12.42 21.76 11.65
CA MET A 2 11.67 20.58 11.20
C MET A 2 10.19 20.98 11.03
N LYS A 3 9.52 20.40 10.02
CA LYS A 3 8.11 20.71 9.72
C LYS A 3 7.25 19.49 9.94
N PRO A 4 6.05 19.64 10.53
CA PRO A 4 5.11 18.53 10.61
C PRO A 4 4.70 18.06 9.22
N ALA A 5 4.56 16.74 9.05
CA ALA A 5 4.06 16.09 7.84
C ALA A 5 2.78 15.30 8.14
N THR A 6 2.14 14.80 7.11
CA THR A 6 0.96 13.96 7.27
C THR A 6 1.11 12.73 6.41
N PHE A 7 0.95 11.56 7.02
CA PHE A 7 1.14 10.27 6.39
C PHE A 7 -0.21 9.56 6.27
N PHE A 8 -0.54 9.09 5.08
CA PHE A 8 -1.78 8.35 4.83
C PHE A 8 -1.47 6.96 4.28
N ASP A 9 -2.01 5.93 4.91
CA ASP A 9 -2.27 4.69 4.21
C ASP A 9 -3.34 4.92 3.13
N ILE A 10 -3.36 4.08 2.09
CA ILE A 10 -4.26 4.25 0.95
C ILE A 10 -5.43 3.27 1.01
N ASP A 11 -5.10 1.97 1.05
CA ASP A 11 -6.06 0.89 0.83
C ASP A 11 -7.01 0.75 2.03
N ARG A 12 -8.32 0.96 1.84
CA ARG A 12 -9.38 1.03 2.84
C ARG A 12 -9.32 2.24 3.79
N THR A 13 -8.25 3.03 3.71
CA THR A 13 -8.12 4.31 4.43
C THR A 13 -8.67 5.43 3.54
N LEU A 14 -7.99 5.78 2.45
CA LEU A 14 -8.46 6.79 1.48
C LEU A 14 -9.42 6.18 0.44
N VAL A 15 -9.22 4.92 0.06
CA VAL A 15 -10.05 4.19 -0.90
C VAL A 15 -10.98 3.23 -0.15
N VAL A 16 -12.26 3.58 -0.07
CA VAL A 16 -13.23 2.88 0.78
C VAL A 16 -13.51 1.45 0.29
N GLY A 17 -13.42 0.49 1.21
CA GLY A 17 -13.86 -0.90 1.04
C GLY A 17 -13.07 -1.75 0.05
N THR A 18 -12.01 -1.23 -0.56
CA THR A 18 -11.20 -1.95 -1.55
C THR A 18 -9.73 -1.52 -1.50
N SER A 19 -8.89 -2.10 -2.37
CA SER A 19 -7.51 -1.70 -2.56
C SER A 19 -7.25 -1.28 -4.00
N LEU A 20 -6.20 -0.46 -4.21
CA LEU A 20 -5.75 -0.05 -5.55
C LEU A 20 -5.45 -1.27 -6.42
N GLU A 21 -4.79 -2.28 -5.84
CA GLU A 21 -4.45 -3.51 -6.55
C GLU A 21 -5.72 -4.30 -6.97
N THR A 22 -6.75 -4.36 -6.13
CA THR A 22 -8.03 -4.98 -6.48
C THR A 22 -8.70 -4.24 -7.63
N CYS A 23 -8.70 -2.92 -7.60
CA CYS A 23 -9.23 -2.07 -8.67
C CYS A 23 -8.49 -2.31 -10.00
N PHE A 24 -7.16 -2.33 -9.95
CA PHE A 24 -6.30 -2.65 -11.09
C PHE A 24 -6.61 -4.04 -11.67
N LEU A 25 -6.68 -5.08 -10.83
CA LEU A 25 -6.96 -6.44 -11.26
C LEU A 25 -8.32 -6.56 -11.95
N ARG A 26 -9.35 -5.90 -11.44
CA ARG A 26 -10.69 -5.86 -12.09
C ARG A 26 -10.64 -5.22 -13.47
N THR A 27 -9.97 -4.07 -13.59
CA THR A 27 -9.82 -3.37 -14.87
C THR A 27 -8.99 -4.21 -15.85
N ALA A 28 -7.89 -4.83 -15.38
CA ALA A 28 -7.03 -5.69 -16.18
C ALA A 28 -7.78 -6.93 -16.73
N GLN A 29 -8.62 -7.54 -15.91
CA GLN A 29 -9.48 -8.65 -16.36
C GLN A 29 -10.53 -8.21 -17.39
N ARG A 30 -11.24 -7.12 -17.13
CA ARG A 30 -12.24 -6.58 -18.10
C ARG A 30 -11.61 -6.25 -19.44
N ARG A 31 -10.37 -5.79 -19.46
CA ARG A 31 -9.64 -5.43 -20.69
C ARG A 31 -8.85 -6.60 -21.29
N GLY A 32 -8.97 -7.80 -20.73
CA GLY A 32 -8.31 -9.01 -21.25
C GLY A 32 -6.78 -9.03 -21.11
N VAL A 33 -6.21 -8.12 -20.29
CA VAL A 33 -4.75 -8.05 -20.05
C VAL A 33 -4.28 -9.17 -19.12
N LEU A 34 -5.12 -9.53 -18.12
CA LEU A 34 -4.84 -10.61 -17.19
C LEU A 34 -5.80 -11.77 -17.44
N GLY A 35 -5.28 -12.82 -18.04
CA GLY A 35 -6.00 -14.08 -18.27
C GLY A 35 -5.78 -15.10 -17.15
N PRO A 36 -6.44 -16.29 -17.25
CA PRO A 36 -6.32 -17.37 -16.26
C PRO A 36 -4.89 -17.80 -15.95
N ALA A 37 -4.01 -17.78 -16.95
CA ALA A 37 -2.61 -18.12 -16.80
C ALA A 37 -1.85 -17.21 -15.80
N ALA A 38 -2.22 -15.92 -15.73
CA ALA A 38 -1.64 -14.99 -14.77
C ALA A 38 -2.07 -15.34 -13.33
N LEU A 39 -3.31 -15.74 -13.13
CA LEU A 39 -3.83 -16.18 -11.83
C LEU A 39 -3.18 -17.48 -11.40
N LEU A 40 -3.00 -18.44 -12.32
CA LEU A 40 -2.30 -19.70 -12.03
C LEU A 40 -0.83 -19.47 -11.66
N ARG A 41 -0.13 -18.55 -12.35
CA ARG A 41 1.23 -18.17 -11.96
C ARG A 41 1.29 -17.59 -10.55
N ASN A 42 0.33 -16.73 -10.20
CA ASN A 42 0.27 -16.14 -8.87
C ASN A 42 0.03 -17.20 -7.78
N LEU A 43 -0.90 -18.12 -8.02
CA LEU A 43 -1.17 -19.25 -7.13
C LEU A 43 0.08 -20.12 -6.94
N TRP A 44 0.74 -20.48 -8.04
CA TRP A 44 1.93 -21.31 -8.01
C TRP A 44 3.08 -20.65 -7.22
N ALA A 45 3.36 -19.38 -7.48
CA ALA A 45 4.37 -18.63 -6.74
C ALA A 45 4.04 -18.51 -5.24
N GLY A 46 2.78 -18.40 -4.87
CA GLY A 46 2.34 -18.43 -3.47
C GLY A 46 2.64 -19.77 -2.80
N LEU A 47 2.32 -20.89 -3.48
CA LEU A 47 2.63 -22.24 -2.99
C LEU A 47 4.14 -22.44 -2.82
N GLN A 48 4.93 -21.98 -3.78
CA GLN A 48 6.40 -22.05 -3.73
C GLN A 48 6.96 -21.28 -2.51
N SER A 49 6.46 -20.08 -2.25
CA SER A 49 6.92 -19.25 -1.12
C SER A 49 6.50 -19.81 0.24
N LEU A 50 5.42 -20.57 0.29
CA LEU A 50 5.01 -21.32 1.49
C LEU A 50 5.76 -22.65 1.66
N GLY A 51 6.60 -23.05 0.70
CA GLY A 51 7.27 -24.35 0.70
C GLY A 51 6.37 -25.52 0.33
N LEU A 52 5.17 -25.26 -0.21
CA LEU A 52 4.19 -26.28 -0.63
C LEU A 52 4.38 -26.73 -2.09
N ALA A 53 5.23 -26.03 -2.85
CA ALA A 53 5.62 -26.42 -4.20
C ALA A 53 7.15 -26.25 -4.39
N PRO A 54 7.79 -27.05 -5.27
CA PRO A 54 9.21 -26.94 -5.51
C PRO A 54 9.55 -25.61 -6.19
N ALA A 55 10.59 -24.94 -5.64
CA ALA A 55 11.21 -23.77 -6.24
C ALA A 55 12.64 -23.65 -5.74
N PRO A 56 13.58 -23.20 -6.55
CA PRO A 56 14.86 -22.75 -6.07
C PRO A 56 14.68 -21.56 -5.12
N PRO A 57 15.56 -21.37 -4.12
CA PRO A 57 15.42 -20.30 -3.11
C PRO A 57 15.25 -18.91 -3.71
N GLU A 58 15.95 -18.62 -4.81
CA GLU A 58 15.92 -17.36 -5.54
C GLU A 58 14.57 -17.04 -6.20
N ASP A 59 13.74 -18.03 -6.43
CA ASP A 59 12.38 -17.85 -7.00
C ASP A 59 11.30 -17.64 -5.95
N ARG A 60 11.64 -17.81 -4.66
CA ARG A 60 10.71 -17.60 -3.57
C ARG A 60 10.76 -16.13 -3.13
N PHE A 61 9.62 -15.45 -3.11
CA PHE A 61 9.58 -14.16 -2.45
C PHE A 61 9.54 -14.31 -0.92
N PRO A 62 10.22 -13.44 -0.15
CA PRO A 62 10.31 -13.56 1.30
C PRO A 62 8.95 -13.28 1.96
N ILE A 63 8.58 -14.14 2.91
CA ILE A 63 7.43 -13.91 3.78
C ILE A 63 7.98 -13.47 5.14
N PRO A 64 7.53 -12.34 5.71
CA PRO A 64 7.99 -11.88 7.01
C PRO A 64 7.83 -12.95 8.10
N ALA A 65 8.81 -13.06 8.99
CA ALA A 65 8.74 -13.96 10.13
C ALA A 65 7.68 -13.50 11.15
N GLY A 66 7.19 -14.43 11.97
CA GLY A 66 6.27 -14.10 13.08
C GLY A 66 4.82 -13.83 12.67
N LEU A 67 4.46 -13.93 11.38
CA LEU A 67 3.09 -13.76 10.95
C LEU A 67 2.20 -14.95 11.39
N ALA A 68 0.99 -14.66 11.89
CA ALA A 68 -0.04 -15.66 12.10
C ALA A 68 -0.35 -16.40 10.79
N PHE A 69 -0.79 -17.65 10.87
CA PHE A 69 -1.00 -18.52 9.71
C PHE A 69 -1.89 -17.89 8.62
N THR A 70 -3.03 -17.31 9.00
CA THR A 70 -3.95 -16.64 8.08
C THR A 70 -3.31 -15.43 7.38
N THR A 71 -2.55 -14.63 8.13
CA THR A 71 -1.82 -13.47 7.60
C THR A 71 -0.70 -13.92 6.66
N ARG A 72 0.00 -15.01 7.00
CA ARG A 72 1.03 -15.61 6.15
C ARG A 72 0.47 -16.09 4.82
N LEU A 73 -0.71 -16.73 4.81
CA LEU A 73 -1.41 -17.12 3.59
C LEU A 73 -1.80 -15.88 2.76
N ARG A 74 -2.41 -14.89 3.40
CA ARG A 74 -2.78 -13.64 2.72
C ARG A 74 -1.55 -12.97 2.09
N TYR A 75 -0.44 -12.91 2.81
CA TYR A 75 0.81 -12.36 2.31
C TYR A 75 1.33 -13.15 1.09
N ALA A 76 1.35 -14.49 1.17
CA ALA A 76 1.84 -15.35 0.12
C ALA A 76 1.04 -15.26 -1.19
N PHE A 77 -0.27 -15.06 -1.11
CA PHE A 77 -1.13 -15.12 -2.30
C PHE A 77 -1.61 -13.74 -2.79
N LEU A 78 -1.57 -12.72 -1.96
CA LEU A 78 -2.14 -11.41 -2.27
C LEU A 78 -1.12 -10.26 -2.12
N SER A 79 -0.57 -10.07 -0.92
CA SER A 79 0.19 -8.85 -0.62
C SER A 79 1.62 -8.86 -1.17
N GLY A 80 2.42 -9.89 -0.86
CA GLY A 80 3.83 -9.98 -1.26
C GLY A 80 4.06 -10.53 -2.66
N ASN A 81 3.07 -11.19 -3.23
CA ASN A 81 3.19 -11.91 -4.49
C ASN A 81 2.71 -11.06 -5.68
N LYS A 82 3.61 -10.79 -6.62
CA LYS A 82 3.33 -10.02 -7.85
C LYS A 82 3.54 -10.85 -9.12
N ALA A 83 3.59 -12.19 -9.01
CA ALA A 83 3.85 -13.09 -10.14
C ALA A 83 2.81 -12.97 -11.27
N TYR A 84 1.60 -12.47 -10.97
CA TYR A 84 0.59 -12.17 -12.00
C TYR A 84 1.04 -11.11 -13.01
N LEU A 85 2.00 -10.25 -12.66
CA LEU A 85 2.56 -9.20 -13.53
C LEU A 85 3.69 -9.71 -14.43
N ARG A 86 4.26 -10.89 -14.16
CA ARG A 86 5.41 -11.41 -14.90
C ARG A 86 5.15 -11.43 -16.41
N GLY A 87 6.04 -10.81 -17.17
CA GLY A 87 6.00 -10.73 -18.63
C GLY A 87 5.16 -9.58 -19.19
N LEU A 88 4.51 -8.77 -18.34
CA LEU A 88 3.82 -7.58 -18.80
C LEU A 88 4.79 -6.42 -18.99
N ARG A 89 4.51 -5.55 -19.97
CA ARG A 89 5.25 -4.30 -20.16
C ARG A 89 4.86 -3.29 -19.09
N TRP A 90 5.86 -2.66 -18.47
CA TRP A 90 5.64 -1.66 -17.42
C TRP A 90 4.75 -0.50 -17.92
N GLU A 91 5.05 0.04 -19.12
CA GLU A 91 4.25 1.14 -19.68
C GLU A 91 2.78 0.77 -19.89
N ALA A 92 2.51 -0.46 -20.33
CA ALA A 92 1.13 -0.94 -20.49
C ALA A 92 0.41 -1.04 -19.14
N CYS A 93 1.11 -1.47 -18.10
CA CYS A 93 0.56 -1.51 -16.75
C CYS A 93 0.32 -0.11 -16.18
N ALA A 94 1.20 0.87 -16.45
CA ALA A 94 1.02 2.26 -16.03
C ALA A 94 -0.22 2.90 -16.71
N VAL A 95 -0.41 2.68 -18.02
CA VAL A 95 -1.62 3.13 -18.73
C VAL A 95 -2.88 2.47 -18.16
N LEU A 96 -2.79 1.19 -17.85
CA LEU A 96 -3.92 0.44 -17.26
C LEU A 96 -4.22 0.92 -15.83
N ALA A 97 -3.20 1.31 -15.06
CA ALA A 97 -3.36 1.89 -13.72
C ALA A 97 -4.10 3.23 -13.75
N GLU A 98 -3.79 4.08 -14.74
CA GLU A 98 -4.53 5.33 -14.96
C GLU A 98 -6.02 5.06 -15.25
N ALA A 99 -6.31 4.09 -16.11
CA ALA A 99 -7.68 3.69 -16.39
C ALA A 99 -8.39 3.11 -15.15
N ALA A 100 -7.70 2.25 -14.38
CA ALA A 100 -8.23 1.71 -13.14
C ALA A 100 -8.50 2.80 -12.10
N PHE A 101 -7.64 3.81 -12.04
CA PHE A 101 -7.86 4.98 -11.17
C PHE A 101 -9.17 5.69 -11.53
N GLN A 102 -9.37 6.03 -12.79
CA GLN A 102 -10.57 6.76 -13.24
C GLN A 102 -11.86 5.93 -13.07
N GLU A 103 -11.81 4.64 -13.45
CA GLU A 103 -13.00 3.79 -13.51
C GLU A 103 -13.39 3.18 -12.16
N GLU A 104 -12.41 2.85 -11.31
CA GLU A 104 -12.62 2.05 -10.10
C GLU A 104 -12.23 2.77 -8.82
N VAL A 105 -11.11 3.51 -8.81
CA VAL A 105 -10.59 4.13 -7.57
C VAL A 105 -11.31 5.43 -7.26
N LEU A 106 -11.38 6.33 -8.23
CA LEU A 106 -11.95 7.67 -8.04
C LEU A 106 -13.40 7.65 -7.50
N PRO A 107 -14.32 6.76 -7.99
CA PRO A 107 -15.66 6.66 -7.42
C PRO A 107 -15.71 6.11 -5.98
N ARG A 108 -14.61 5.54 -5.49
CA ARG A 108 -14.50 4.94 -4.13
C ARG A 108 -13.60 5.74 -3.21
N LEU A 109 -13.12 6.88 -3.68
CA LEU A 109 -12.27 7.74 -2.86
C LEU A 109 -13.13 8.45 -1.81
N SER A 110 -12.76 8.31 -0.52
CA SER A 110 -13.47 8.97 0.59
C SER A 110 -13.53 10.48 0.38
N ALA A 111 -14.74 11.06 0.42
CA ALA A 111 -14.91 12.51 0.35
C ALA A 111 -14.28 13.19 1.57
N GLN A 112 -14.51 12.64 2.77
CA GLN A 112 -13.92 13.15 4.01
C GLN A 112 -12.39 13.00 4.00
N GLY A 113 -11.87 11.86 3.51
CA GLY A 113 -10.44 11.66 3.35
C GLY A 113 -9.80 12.71 2.43
N GLN A 114 -10.47 13.06 1.32
CA GLN A 114 -10.02 14.13 0.43
C GLN A 114 -10.00 15.50 1.11
N GLU A 115 -11.03 15.82 1.91
CA GLU A 115 -11.10 17.06 2.68
C GLU A 115 -9.98 17.14 3.72
N VAL A 116 -9.71 16.07 4.45
CA VAL A 116 -8.61 15.99 5.42
C VAL A 116 -7.25 16.18 4.72
N VAL A 117 -7.00 15.52 3.59
CA VAL A 117 -5.78 15.72 2.79
C VAL A 117 -5.67 17.19 2.34
N ALA A 118 -6.76 17.79 1.86
CA ALA A 118 -6.77 19.17 1.42
C ALA A 118 -6.50 20.15 2.59
N ALA A 119 -7.07 19.91 3.77
CA ALA A 119 -6.85 20.70 4.98
C ALA A 119 -5.37 20.66 5.43
N HIS A 120 -4.75 19.48 5.45
CA HIS A 120 -3.32 19.36 5.76
C HIS A 120 -2.45 20.12 4.77
N ARG A 121 -2.73 20.01 3.47
CA ARG A 121 -2.02 20.77 2.45
C ARG A 121 -2.19 22.28 2.61
N ALA A 122 -3.41 22.74 2.88
CA ALA A 122 -3.70 24.15 3.14
C ALA A 122 -2.95 24.69 4.37
N ALA A 123 -2.73 23.84 5.38
CA ALA A 123 -1.92 24.14 6.55
C ALA A 123 -0.39 24.07 6.29
N GLY A 124 0.03 23.84 5.03
CA GLY A 124 1.44 23.77 4.65
C GLY A 124 2.16 22.48 5.07
N ARG A 125 1.41 21.46 5.48
CA ARG A 125 1.98 20.14 5.84
C ARG A 125 2.19 19.31 4.57
N PRO A 126 3.41 18.79 4.31
CA PRO A 126 3.62 17.82 3.26
C PRO A 126 2.74 16.58 3.47
N VAL A 127 2.06 16.14 2.42
CA VAL A 127 1.28 14.91 2.43
C VAL A 127 2.10 13.79 1.82
N VAL A 128 2.25 12.70 2.56
CA VAL A 128 2.97 11.48 2.18
C VAL A 128 1.97 10.34 2.12
N LEU A 129 1.82 9.72 0.95
CA LEU A 129 1.08 8.47 0.81
C LEU A 129 2.03 7.31 1.08
N LEU A 130 1.65 6.39 1.97
CA LEU A 130 2.45 5.23 2.33
C LEU A 130 1.61 3.96 2.24
N THR A 131 1.92 3.09 1.30
CA THR A 131 1.08 1.93 0.97
C THR A 131 1.89 0.68 0.64
N GLY A 132 1.31 -0.50 0.90
CA GLY A 132 1.81 -1.77 0.41
C GLY A 132 1.54 -2.02 -1.08
N THR A 133 0.74 -1.18 -1.73
CA THR A 133 0.46 -1.34 -3.16
C THR A 133 1.66 -0.92 -4.03
N LEU A 134 1.59 -1.24 -5.32
CA LEU A 134 2.66 -0.92 -6.28
C LEU A 134 2.69 0.59 -6.59
N ASP A 135 3.87 1.15 -6.79
CA ASP A 135 4.09 2.58 -7.05
C ASP A 135 3.27 3.09 -8.24
N PHE A 136 3.31 2.41 -9.39
CA PHE A 136 2.55 2.80 -10.58
C PHE A 136 1.02 2.79 -10.39
N LEU A 137 0.51 2.07 -9.36
CA LEU A 137 -0.91 2.10 -8.98
C LEU A 137 -1.23 3.29 -8.07
N GLY A 138 -0.27 3.72 -7.26
CA GLY A 138 -0.41 4.86 -6.36
C GLY A 138 -0.18 6.21 -7.03
N GLU A 139 0.59 6.27 -8.12
CA GLU A 139 0.95 7.52 -8.81
C GLU A 139 -0.25 8.34 -9.31
N PRO A 140 -1.31 7.74 -9.93
CA PRO A 140 -2.50 8.51 -10.32
C PRO A 140 -3.18 9.18 -9.12
N LEU A 141 -3.29 8.48 -8.00
CA LEU A 141 -3.85 9.01 -6.76
C LEU A 141 -2.96 10.11 -6.17
N GLN A 142 -1.64 9.91 -6.17
CA GLN A 142 -0.68 10.92 -5.71
C GLN A 142 -0.86 12.23 -6.49
N ARG A 143 -0.94 12.15 -7.83
CA ARG A 143 -1.17 13.33 -8.68
C ARG A 143 -2.52 13.98 -8.40
N TYR A 144 -3.58 13.20 -8.28
CA TYR A 144 -4.93 13.69 -8.01
C TYR A 144 -5.01 14.43 -6.68
N LEU A 145 -4.49 13.85 -5.60
CA LEU A 145 -4.47 14.46 -4.27
C LEU A 145 -3.39 15.55 -4.12
N LYS A 146 -2.49 15.69 -5.13
CA LYS A 146 -1.31 16.56 -5.08
C LYS A 146 -0.45 16.24 -3.85
N ALA A 147 -0.30 14.96 -3.52
CA ALA A 147 0.54 14.53 -2.43
C ALA A 147 2.03 14.73 -2.76
N SER A 148 2.81 15.15 -1.76
CA SER A 148 4.21 15.51 -1.92
C SER A 148 5.10 14.30 -2.21
N HIS A 149 4.76 13.14 -1.60
CA HIS A 149 5.52 11.90 -1.72
C HIS A 149 4.60 10.69 -1.79
N LEU A 150 5.06 9.66 -2.48
CA LEU A 150 4.48 8.32 -2.50
C LEU A 150 5.55 7.32 -2.09
N LEU A 151 5.32 6.59 -1.01
CA LEU A 151 6.10 5.47 -0.52
C LEU A 151 5.30 4.20 -0.77
N ALA A 152 5.75 3.37 -1.70
CA ALA A 152 5.00 2.21 -2.21
C ALA A 152 5.93 1.05 -2.53
N ALA A 153 5.37 -0.14 -2.76
CA ALA A 153 6.13 -1.27 -3.24
C ALA A 153 6.62 -1.02 -4.67
N ARG A 154 7.90 -1.28 -4.94
CA ARG A 154 8.50 -1.09 -6.26
C ARG A 154 8.61 -2.42 -6.99
N PRO A 155 7.96 -2.59 -8.15
CA PRO A 155 8.13 -3.78 -8.96
C PRO A 155 9.51 -3.78 -9.63
N GLU A 156 10.08 -4.97 -9.75
CA GLU A 156 11.31 -5.17 -10.49
C GLU A 156 11.01 -5.22 -12.00
N VAL A 157 11.79 -4.43 -12.76
CA VAL A 157 11.64 -4.28 -14.23
C VAL A 157 12.98 -4.57 -14.90
N HIS A 158 12.97 -5.43 -15.91
CA HIS A 158 14.09 -5.67 -16.81
C HIS A 158 13.67 -5.38 -18.26
N ASP A 159 14.38 -4.51 -18.94
CA ASP A 159 14.12 -4.10 -20.34
C ASP A 159 12.65 -3.68 -20.58
N GLY A 160 12.05 -2.98 -19.61
CA GLY A 160 10.66 -2.54 -19.66
C GLY A 160 9.64 -3.64 -19.38
N ILE A 161 10.08 -4.84 -18.98
CA ILE A 161 9.22 -6.00 -18.67
C ILE A 161 9.23 -6.26 -17.16
N LEU A 162 8.05 -6.40 -16.57
CA LEU A 162 7.87 -6.76 -15.16
C LEU A 162 8.29 -8.22 -14.91
N THR A 163 9.15 -8.43 -13.91
CA THR A 163 9.61 -9.78 -13.53
C THR A 163 8.61 -10.52 -12.65
N GLY A 164 7.65 -9.80 -12.07
CA GLY A 164 6.73 -10.31 -11.06
C GLY A 164 7.30 -10.35 -9.65
N ARG A 165 8.45 -9.72 -9.43
CA ARG A 165 9.11 -9.54 -8.12
C ARG A 165 9.04 -8.07 -7.70
N LEU A 166 9.41 -7.82 -6.45
CA LEU A 166 9.65 -6.49 -5.91
C LEU A 166 11.16 -6.25 -5.76
N THR A 167 11.60 -5.02 -5.90
CA THR A 167 13.01 -4.62 -5.69
C THR A 167 13.40 -4.61 -4.21
N GLU A 168 12.41 -4.45 -3.33
CA GLU A 168 12.56 -4.39 -1.88
C GLU A 168 11.45 -5.19 -1.19
N PRO A 169 11.59 -5.54 0.10
CA PRO A 169 10.53 -6.17 0.87
C PRO A 169 9.23 -5.34 0.82
N HIS A 170 8.11 -6.04 0.69
CA HIS A 170 6.79 -5.42 0.65
C HIS A 170 6.53 -4.54 1.87
N PRO A 171 6.05 -3.27 1.71
CA PRO A 171 5.71 -2.37 2.80
C PRO A 171 4.56 -2.92 3.66
N TYR A 172 4.90 -3.56 4.77
CA TYR A 172 3.95 -4.20 5.68
C TYR A 172 4.45 -4.12 7.13
N GLY A 173 3.58 -3.74 8.05
CA GLY A 173 3.91 -3.67 9.47
C GLY A 173 5.14 -2.79 9.75
N GLU A 174 6.17 -3.36 10.38
CA GLU A 174 7.39 -2.64 10.75
C GLU A 174 8.10 -2.00 9.53
N ARG A 175 8.00 -2.62 8.34
CA ARG A 175 8.59 -2.02 7.14
C ARG A 175 7.95 -0.68 6.75
N LYS A 176 6.65 -0.50 6.96
CA LYS A 176 6.00 0.82 6.79
C LYS A 176 6.57 1.85 7.75
N ARG A 177 6.80 1.47 9.00
CA ARG A 177 7.47 2.33 10.00
C ARG A 177 8.86 2.74 9.56
N GLU A 178 9.69 1.79 9.13
CA GLU A 178 11.04 2.08 8.63
C GLU A 178 11.03 3.09 7.48
N MET A 179 10.13 2.93 6.50
CA MET A 179 9.99 3.85 5.38
C MET A 179 9.56 5.24 5.82
N LEU A 180 8.65 5.34 6.81
CA LEU A 180 8.24 6.62 7.40
C LEU A 180 9.43 7.29 8.08
N LEU A 181 10.17 6.58 8.92
CA LEU A 181 11.33 7.11 9.64
C LEU A 181 12.41 7.59 8.67
N GLN A 182 12.68 6.81 7.62
CA GLN A 182 13.66 7.17 6.59
C GLN A 182 13.27 8.48 5.89
N VAL A 183 12.03 8.60 5.37
CA VAL A 183 11.61 9.83 4.69
C VAL A 183 11.55 11.02 5.64
N ALA A 184 11.21 10.79 6.92
CA ALA A 184 11.20 11.84 7.92
C ALA A 184 12.61 12.41 8.18
N GLU A 185 13.61 11.54 8.27
CA GLU A 185 15.02 11.94 8.38
C GLU A 185 15.50 12.68 7.13
N GLU A 186 15.27 12.11 5.94
CA GLU A 186 15.70 12.69 4.66
C GLU A 186 15.08 14.07 4.38
N ARG A 187 13.85 14.30 4.84
CA ARG A 187 13.08 15.54 4.58
C ARG A 187 13.03 16.49 5.76
N GLY A 188 13.55 16.10 6.91
CA GLY A 188 13.54 16.90 8.13
C GLY A 188 12.11 17.09 8.68
N PHE A 189 11.29 16.02 8.73
CA PHE A 189 9.95 16.08 9.29
C PHE A 189 9.97 15.94 10.80
N ASP A 190 9.15 16.74 11.48
CA ASP A 190 8.89 16.64 12.91
C ASP A 190 7.78 15.61 13.16
N LEU A 191 8.16 14.40 13.51
CA LEU A 191 7.20 13.31 13.74
C LEU A 191 6.34 13.55 14.96
N THR A 192 6.80 14.29 15.98
CA THR A 192 6.02 14.56 17.18
C THR A 192 4.83 15.49 16.92
N ALA A 193 4.93 16.33 15.89
CA ALA A 193 3.87 17.21 15.43
C ALA A 193 3.16 16.71 14.16
N SER A 194 3.51 15.49 13.71
CA SER A 194 2.97 14.89 12.49
C SER A 194 1.76 14.00 12.75
N TYR A 195 1.01 13.72 11.70
CA TYR A 195 -0.20 12.89 11.68
C TYR A 195 0.01 11.63 10.87
N ALA A 196 -0.61 10.51 11.28
CA ALA A 196 -0.68 9.29 10.50
C ALA A 196 -2.09 8.69 10.52
N TYR A 197 -2.56 8.22 9.37
CA TYR A 197 -3.90 7.70 9.14
C TYR A 197 -3.84 6.29 8.58
N ALA A 198 -4.49 5.30 9.23
CA ALA A 198 -4.56 3.91 8.75
C ALA A 198 -5.81 3.18 9.27
N ASP A 199 -6.18 2.06 8.58
CA ASP A 199 -7.37 1.25 8.88
C ASP A 199 -7.08 -0.08 9.57
N HIS A 200 -5.85 -0.57 9.53
CA HIS A 200 -5.55 -1.95 9.88
C HIS A 200 -4.53 -2.06 11.03
N HIS A 201 -4.74 -3.04 11.94
CA HIS A 201 -3.88 -3.25 13.11
C HIS A 201 -2.40 -3.55 12.76
N THR A 202 -2.10 -4.00 11.56
CA THR A 202 -0.71 -4.19 11.13
C THR A 202 0.05 -2.88 10.94
N ASP A 203 -0.67 -1.76 10.86
CA ASP A 203 -0.10 -0.43 10.75
C ASP A 203 0.10 0.27 12.11
N VAL A 204 -0.09 -0.46 13.23
CA VAL A 204 0.21 0.05 14.57
C VAL A 204 1.64 0.59 14.68
N PRO A 205 2.71 -0.10 14.21
CA PRO A 205 4.06 0.46 14.27
C PRO A 205 4.21 1.78 13.49
N PHE A 206 3.49 1.92 12.37
CA PHE A 206 3.43 3.14 11.57
C PHE A 206 2.71 4.27 12.31
N LEU A 207 1.54 3.99 12.91
CA LEU A 207 0.76 4.95 13.69
C LEU A 207 1.50 5.44 14.95
N GLU A 208 2.21 4.53 15.64
CA GLU A 208 3.02 4.86 16.83
C GLU A 208 4.21 5.78 16.55
N SER A 209 4.58 5.94 15.28
CA SER A 209 5.75 6.75 14.90
C SER A 209 5.49 8.24 14.92
N VAL A 210 4.26 8.69 15.11
CA VAL A 210 3.85 10.09 15.04
C VAL A 210 3.15 10.55 16.32
N GLY A 211 3.12 11.88 16.54
CA GLY A 211 2.43 12.44 17.70
C GLY A 211 0.90 12.45 17.59
N HIS A 212 0.36 12.36 16.38
CA HIS A 212 -1.10 12.39 16.13
C HIS A 212 -1.54 11.18 15.29
N PRO A 213 -1.60 9.97 15.87
CA PRO A 213 -2.14 8.78 15.20
C PRO A 213 -3.67 8.86 15.10
N VAL A 214 -4.22 8.49 13.94
CA VAL A 214 -5.66 8.46 13.67
C VAL A 214 -6.03 7.11 13.05
N ALA A 215 -6.91 6.37 13.71
CA ALA A 215 -7.44 5.12 13.20
C ALA A 215 -8.71 5.40 12.36
N VAL A 216 -8.63 5.11 11.05
CA VAL A 216 -9.67 5.39 10.07
C VAL A 216 -10.39 4.09 9.72
N ASN A 217 -11.74 4.03 9.85
CA ASN A 217 -12.51 2.82 9.58
C ASN A 217 -11.85 1.54 10.14
N PRO A 218 -11.34 1.55 11.41
CA PRO A 218 -10.40 0.56 11.89
C PRO A 218 -11.00 -0.84 11.95
N ASP A 219 -10.16 -1.86 11.67
CA ASP A 219 -10.50 -3.22 12.02
C ASP A 219 -10.69 -3.37 13.54
N SER A 220 -11.33 -4.45 13.98
CA SER A 220 -11.68 -4.64 15.40
C SER A 220 -10.46 -4.58 16.33
N LYS A 221 -9.30 -5.04 15.86
CA LYS A 221 -8.08 -5.06 16.65
C LYS A 221 -7.44 -3.67 16.72
N LEU A 222 -7.41 -2.92 15.61
CA LEU A 222 -6.92 -1.54 15.64
C LEU A 222 -7.85 -0.65 16.48
N ARG A 223 -9.17 -0.85 16.39
CA ARG A 223 -10.15 -0.11 17.21
C ARG A 223 -9.84 -0.30 18.70
N GLN A 224 -9.68 -1.54 19.16
CA GLN A 224 -9.33 -1.82 20.54
C GLN A 224 -8.03 -1.13 20.96
N ILE A 225 -6.98 -1.23 20.14
CA ILE A 225 -5.68 -0.59 20.42
C ILE A 225 -5.81 0.93 20.50
N ALA A 226 -6.58 1.54 19.58
CA ALA A 226 -6.80 2.98 19.53
C ALA A 226 -7.54 3.48 20.78
N GLU A 227 -8.58 2.75 21.22
CA GLU A 227 -9.33 3.04 22.46
C GLU A 227 -8.42 2.94 23.69
N GLU A 228 -7.63 1.87 23.82
CA GLU A 228 -6.68 1.67 24.93
C GLU A 228 -5.61 2.76 25.03
N ARG A 229 -5.22 3.34 23.88
CA ARG A 229 -4.15 4.35 23.77
C ARG A 229 -4.68 5.78 23.66
N GLY A 230 -5.98 5.98 23.60
CA GLY A 230 -6.60 7.28 23.42
C GLY A 230 -6.32 7.92 22.05
N TRP A 231 -6.16 7.10 21.01
CA TRP A 231 -5.99 7.60 19.63
C TRP A 231 -7.32 8.08 19.07
N GLU A 232 -7.25 9.01 18.14
CA GLU A 232 -8.43 9.48 17.42
C GLU A 232 -9.01 8.34 16.54
N LEU A 233 -10.34 8.19 16.59
CA LEU A 233 -11.10 7.22 15.81
C LEU A 233 -12.04 8.00 14.87
N VAL A 234 -11.94 7.73 13.57
CA VAL A 234 -12.79 8.38 12.56
C VAL A 234 -13.37 7.34 11.60
N GLU A 235 -14.53 7.66 11.05
CA GLU A 235 -15.19 6.87 10.00
C GLU A 235 -15.42 7.78 8.78
N TRP A 236 -14.94 7.32 7.61
CA TRP A 236 -15.00 8.05 6.35
C TRP A 236 -15.84 7.33 5.31
#